data_469703aff4dd07307504e5a484c90a99
#
_entry.id   469703aff4dd07307504e5a484c90a99
#
_cell.length_a   1.000
_cell.length_b   1.000
_cell.length_c   1.000
_cell.angle_alpha   90.00
_cell.angle_beta   90.00
_cell.angle_gamma   90.00
#
_symmetry.space_group_name_H-M   'P 1'
#
loop_
_entity.id
_entity.type
_entity.pdbx_description
1 polymer ?
#
loop_
_entity_poly.entity_id
_entity_poly.type
_entity_poly.pdbx_seq_one_letter_code
_entity_poly.pdbx_strand_id
1 'polypeptide(L)'
;MKHLLTIALGAFSLWGTTTAAADGLYVGGDISVLQSYEDHNVSYYDQQGAAIDDVLKYMKSDAVGWNAQRVRLFVNPQKKGPDGNTDAQVCQDLNYVIRLGQRIKAEGFALMLDFHYSDTWADPSNQWTPAGWQQLGNAELQAKVYEYTKDCLERLVEAGATPDFIQTGNEISYGMLWGENGTTANRCYTSSDANWPRFIGILQQAAKACREVCPEAQIIIHTERSGQPSTLTAIYDRLSTVDYDVIGLSYYPFWHGSLVTLGQSLKQLAQRFPEKKVQIVETAYYYQWQPTSGITDFSATWPISPEGQAAYARDLIGELKKHDNVNGLYWWFPEENGNGPGNAVLTGWVNRGLWNNKTHYAHPGLYVLKEFLHREGTGISRIDDDARYDRRWYNLQGVQLDCRPQRPGLYLNGRKKVYVK
;
A
#
# COMPACT_ATOMS: atom_id res chain seq x y z
N MET A 1 -44.14 -51.86 8.02
CA MET A 1 -42.94 -51.54 7.19
C MET A 1 -42.85 -50.02 7.08
N LYS A 2 -41.98 -49.42 7.85
CA LYS A 2 -41.73 -47.94 7.80
C LYS A 2 -40.35 -47.73 7.17
N HIS A 3 -40.31 -47.10 5.99
CA HIS A 3 -39.05 -46.71 5.36
C HIS A 3 -38.61 -45.36 5.91
N LEU A 4 -37.49 -45.34 6.61
CA LEU A 4 -36.75 -44.09 6.94
C LEU A 4 -35.90 -43.70 5.72
N LEU A 5 -36.12 -42.49 5.24
CA LEU A 5 -35.30 -41.85 4.21
C LEU A 5 -34.25 -40.99 4.96
N THR A 6 -32.99 -41.39 4.90
CA THR A 6 -31.89 -40.62 5.45
C THR A 6 -31.37 -39.69 4.37
N ILE A 7 -31.57 -38.38 4.56
CA ILE A 7 -30.99 -37.34 3.69
C ILE A 7 -29.62 -36.98 4.29
N ALA A 8 -28.56 -37.31 3.56
CA ALA A 8 -27.20 -36.85 3.88
C ALA A 8 -27.01 -35.45 3.32
N LEU A 9 -26.93 -34.45 4.20
CA LEU A 9 -26.44 -33.11 3.84
C LEU A 9 -24.91 -33.19 3.70
N GLY A 10 -24.44 -33.14 2.48
CA GLY A 10 -23.02 -32.93 2.19
C GLY A 10 -22.67 -31.45 2.35
N ALA A 11 -21.93 -31.10 3.41
CA ALA A 11 -21.32 -29.79 3.55
C ALA A 11 -20.09 -29.70 2.63
N PHE A 12 -20.25 -29.03 1.49
CA PHE A 12 -19.10 -28.60 0.69
C PHE A 12 -18.45 -27.38 1.36
N SER A 13 -17.40 -27.60 2.13
CA SER A 13 -16.49 -26.54 2.54
C SER A 13 -15.59 -26.19 1.35
N LEU A 14 -15.91 -25.10 0.65
CA LEU A 14 -14.99 -24.43 -0.25
C LEU A 14 -13.88 -23.78 0.59
N TRP A 15 -12.79 -24.51 0.77
CA TRP A 15 -11.55 -23.90 1.22
C TRP A 15 -10.98 -23.12 0.04
N GLY A 16 -11.27 -21.82 -0.01
CA GLY A 16 -10.51 -20.90 -0.80
C GLY A 16 -9.08 -20.84 -0.23
N THR A 17 -8.13 -21.43 -0.94
CA THR A 17 -6.72 -21.22 -0.64
C THR A 17 -6.38 -19.78 -0.99
N THR A 18 -6.41 -18.88 0.00
CA THR A 18 -5.70 -17.61 -0.11
C THR A 18 -4.22 -17.97 -0.21
N THR A 19 -3.64 -17.76 -1.37
CA THR A 19 -2.18 -17.80 -1.52
C THR A 19 -1.64 -16.59 -0.78
N ALA A 20 -1.31 -16.75 0.50
CA ALA A 20 -0.44 -15.81 1.18
C ALA A 20 0.80 -15.63 0.31
N ALA A 21 1.25 -14.39 0.07
CA ALA A 21 2.48 -14.14 -0.66
C ALA A 21 3.58 -14.99 -0.02
N ALA A 22 4.36 -15.70 -0.84
CA ALA A 22 5.27 -16.76 -0.41
C ALA A 22 6.25 -16.36 0.71
N ASP A 23 6.48 -15.05 0.91
CA ASP A 23 7.37 -14.49 1.92
C ASP A 23 6.69 -13.39 2.77
N GLY A 24 5.36 -13.24 2.72
CA GLY A 24 4.63 -12.17 3.41
C GLY A 24 4.97 -10.76 2.89
N LEU A 25 5.45 -10.65 1.65
CA LEU A 25 5.73 -9.38 0.98
C LEU A 25 4.53 -8.95 0.13
N TYR A 26 4.26 -7.64 0.13
CA TYR A 26 3.11 -7.05 -0.57
C TYR A 26 3.55 -5.91 -1.47
N VAL A 27 3.07 -5.91 -2.72
CA VAL A 27 3.27 -4.81 -3.66
C VAL A 27 1.97 -4.49 -4.38
N GLY A 28 1.71 -3.20 -4.52
CA GLY A 28 0.48 -2.74 -5.15
C GLY A 28 0.41 -1.23 -5.29
N GLY A 29 -0.81 -0.72 -5.31
CA GLY A 29 -1.08 0.71 -5.36
C GLY A 29 -2.34 1.10 -4.63
N ASP A 30 -2.50 2.39 -4.35
CA ASP A 30 -3.79 2.97 -3.98
C ASP A 30 -4.57 3.24 -5.26
N ILE A 31 -5.55 2.36 -5.53
CA ILE A 31 -6.37 2.39 -6.75
C ILE A 31 -7.79 2.90 -6.49
N SER A 32 -7.92 3.77 -5.52
CA SER A 32 -9.22 4.21 -5.00
C SER A 32 -10.14 4.87 -6.02
N VAL A 33 -9.64 5.37 -7.14
CA VAL A 33 -10.47 5.97 -8.20
C VAL A 33 -10.64 5.08 -9.43
N LEU A 34 -10.00 3.91 -9.49
CA LEU A 34 -10.02 3.03 -10.67
C LEU A 34 -11.45 2.78 -11.18
N GLN A 35 -12.37 2.38 -10.29
CA GLN A 35 -13.75 2.12 -10.69
C GLN A 35 -14.44 3.37 -11.26
N SER A 36 -14.19 4.55 -10.67
CA SER A 36 -14.72 5.81 -11.22
C SER A 36 -14.18 6.13 -12.60
N TYR A 37 -12.89 5.80 -12.85
CA TYR A 37 -12.27 6.00 -14.17
C TYR A 37 -12.85 5.04 -15.20
N GLU A 38 -13.03 3.78 -14.85
CA GLU A 38 -13.68 2.78 -15.71
C GLU A 38 -15.13 3.17 -16.03
N ASP A 39 -15.91 3.63 -15.05
CA ASP A 39 -17.28 4.11 -15.23
C ASP A 39 -17.36 5.33 -16.20
N HIS A 40 -16.26 6.07 -16.35
CA HIS A 40 -16.11 7.18 -17.31
C HIS A 40 -15.40 6.78 -18.60
N ASN A 41 -15.22 5.47 -18.85
CA ASN A 41 -14.60 4.92 -20.05
C ASN A 41 -13.16 5.41 -20.30
N VAL A 42 -12.38 5.62 -19.24
CA VAL A 42 -10.96 5.96 -19.35
C VAL A 42 -10.21 4.76 -19.93
N SER A 43 -9.48 4.98 -21.02
CA SER A 43 -8.72 3.91 -21.69
C SER A 43 -7.33 3.74 -21.11
N TYR A 44 -6.86 2.50 -21.09
CA TYR A 44 -5.52 2.11 -20.66
C TYR A 44 -4.88 1.18 -21.68
N TYR A 45 -3.58 1.33 -21.87
CA TYR A 45 -2.79 0.50 -22.79
C TYR A 45 -1.52 0.02 -22.09
N ASP A 46 -1.01 -1.15 -22.51
CA ASP A 46 0.29 -1.61 -22.08
C ASP A 46 1.43 -0.76 -22.69
N GLN A 47 2.69 -1.11 -22.42
CA GLN A 47 3.84 -0.39 -22.98
C GLN A 47 3.95 -0.48 -24.51
N GLN A 48 3.37 -1.50 -25.12
CA GLN A 48 3.37 -1.75 -26.56
C GLN A 48 2.16 -1.14 -27.26
N GLY A 49 1.22 -0.57 -26.50
CA GLY A 49 0.00 0.05 -27.03
C GLY A 49 -1.14 -0.96 -27.24
N ALA A 50 -1.06 -2.16 -26.69
CA ALA A 50 -2.20 -3.07 -26.67
C ALA A 50 -3.20 -2.61 -25.59
N ALA A 51 -4.51 -2.61 -25.93
CA ALA A 51 -5.56 -2.18 -25.01
C ALA A 51 -5.65 -3.11 -23.80
N ILE A 52 -5.89 -2.50 -22.64
CA ILE A 52 -6.12 -3.19 -21.36
C ILE A 52 -7.62 -3.06 -21.05
N ASP A 53 -8.35 -4.17 -21.16
CA ASP A 53 -9.80 -4.19 -20.95
C ASP A 53 -10.16 -4.14 -19.46
N ASP A 54 -9.32 -4.70 -18.59
CA ASP A 54 -9.47 -4.71 -17.13
C ASP A 54 -8.12 -4.42 -16.46
N VAL A 55 -8.01 -3.21 -15.92
CA VAL A 55 -6.77 -2.73 -15.32
C VAL A 55 -6.39 -3.52 -14.07
N LEU A 56 -7.39 -3.89 -13.24
CA LEU A 56 -7.13 -4.65 -12.02
C LEU A 56 -6.59 -6.05 -12.35
N LYS A 57 -7.21 -6.73 -13.31
CA LYS A 57 -6.74 -8.02 -13.80
C LYS A 57 -5.37 -7.93 -14.46
N TYR A 58 -5.11 -6.84 -15.19
CA TYR A 58 -3.80 -6.60 -15.78
C TYR A 58 -2.72 -6.42 -14.71
N MET A 59 -3.00 -5.68 -13.63
CA MET A 59 -2.09 -5.54 -12.49
C MET A 59 -1.76 -6.89 -11.82
N LYS A 60 -2.68 -7.86 -11.87
CA LYS A 60 -2.46 -9.23 -11.36
C LYS A 60 -1.65 -10.11 -12.29
N SER A 61 -1.63 -9.82 -13.58
CA SER A 61 -0.94 -10.64 -14.59
C SER A 61 0.56 -10.80 -14.30
N ASP A 62 1.18 -11.85 -14.85
CA ASP A 62 2.62 -12.10 -14.71
C ASP A 62 3.47 -10.94 -15.20
N ALA A 63 2.97 -10.16 -16.16
CA ALA A 63 3.66 -8.97 -16.66
C ALA A 63 3.87 -7.94 -15.55
N VAL A 64 2.83 -7.59 -14.78
CA VAL A 64 2.86 -6.59 -13.71
C VAL A 64 3.14 -7.23 -12.35
N GLY A 65 2.45 -8.32 -12.00
CA GLY A 65 2.76 -9.19 -10.87
C GLY A 65 2.49 -8.60 -9.48
N TRP A 66 1.57 -7.66 -9.36
CA TRP A 66 1.18 -7.13 -8.05
C TRP A 66 0.30 -8.12 -7.28
N ASN A 67 0.33 -8.04 -5.94
CA ASN A 67 -0.41 -8.97 -5.08
C ASN A 67 -1.26 -8.28 -4.00
N ALA A 68 -1.26 -6.96 -3.93
CA ALA A 68 -2.03 -6.18 -2.98
C ALA A 68 -2.62 -4.92 -3.62
N GLN A 69 -3.69 -4.36 -3.04
CA GLN A 69 -4.25 -3.08 -3.44
C GLN A 69 -4.74 -2.33 -2.20
N ARG A 70 -4.57 -1.01 -2.20
CA ARG A 70 -5.04 -0.09 -1.15
C ARG A 70 -6.25 0.69 -1.66
N VAL A 71 -7.26 0.86 -0.81
CA VAL A 71 -8.47 1.63 -1.11
C VAL A 71 -8.84 2.47 0.09
N ARG A 72 -9.00 3.80 -0.12
CA ARG A 72 -9.46 4.73 0.91
C ARG A 72 -10.96 4.71 1.06
N LEU A 73 -11.44 5.07 2.24
CA LEU A 73 -12.86 5.18 2.59
C LEU A 73 -13.13 6.51 3.28
N PHE A 74 -14.03 7.31 2.72
CA PHE A 74 -14.59 8.51 3.35
C PHE A 74 -15.89 8.19 4.09
N VAL A 75 -16.23 8.98 5.10
CA VAL A 75 -17.45 8.79 5.90
C VAL A 75 -18.69 9.14 5.09
N ASN A 76 -18.72 10.35 4.55
CA ASN A 76 -19.78 10.85 3.67
C ASN A 76 -19.14 11.76 2.61
N PRO A 77 -18.64 11.18 1.51
CA PRO A 77 -17.84 11.91 0.54
C PRO A 77 -18.51 13.19 0.07
N GLN A 78 -17.88 14.32 0.35
CA GLN A 78 -18.32 15.62 -0.11
C GLN A 78 -17.60 15.97 -1.42
N LYS A 79 -18.34 15.96 -2.53
CA LYS A 79 -17.79 16.34 -3.83
C LYS A 79 -17.34 17.81 -3.90
N LYS A 80 -17.80 18.64 -2.97
CA LYS A 80 -17.27 20.00 -2.77
C LYS A 80 -16.33 19.98 -1.60
N GLY A 81 -15.07 20.27 -1.86
CA GLY A 81 -14.06 20.48 -0.82
C GLY A 81 -14.37 21.73 0.02
N PRO A 82 -13.61 21.92 1.10
CA PRO A 82 -13.76 23.07 1.99
C PRO A 82 -13.56 24.43 1.29
N ASP A 83 -12.76 24.42 0.23
CA ASP A 83 -12.53 25.59 -0.64
C ASP A 83 -13.68 25.89 -1.63
N GLY A 84 -14.76 25.09 -1.57
CA GLY A 84 -15.92 25.20 -2.47
C GLY A 84 -15.71 24.57 -3.85
N ASN A 85 -14.52 24.07 -4.16
CA ASN A 85 -14.22 23.41 -5.41
C ASN A 85 -14.74 21.96 -5.41
N THR A 86 -15.18 21.49 -6.58
CA THR A 86 -15.62 20.11 -6.75
C THR A 86 -14.42 19.21 -6.96
N ASP A 87 -14.31 18.17 -6.12
CA ASP A 87 -13.34 17.09 -6.27
C ASP A 87 -14.05 15.78 -6.63
N ALA A 88 -14.00 15.40 -7.90
CA ALA A 88 -14.63 14.16 -8.37
C ALA A 88 -13.94 12.89 -7.87
N GLN A 89 -12.76 13.02 -7.28
CA GLN A 89 -12.01 11.90 -6.71
C GLN A 89 -12.35 11.62 -5.25
N VAL A 90 -13.14 12.49 -4.62
CA VAL A 90 -13.79 12.26 -3.33
C VAL A 90 -15.13 11.57 -3.59
N CYS A 91 -15.09 10.27 -3.89
CA CYS A 91 -16.27 9.47 -4.27
C CYS A 91 -16.35 8.12 -3.52
N GLN A 92 -15.38 7.80 -2.69
CA GLN A 92 -15.23 6.50 -2.04
C GLN A 92 -16.11 6.43 -0.78
N ASP A 93 -17.41 6.34 -0.96
CA ASP A 93 -18.34 5.92 0.08
C ASP A 93 -18.24 4.39 0.31
N LEU A 94 -18.88 3.90 1.36
CA LEU A 94 -18.79 2.48 1.70
C LEU A 94 -19.31 1.56 0.58
N ASN A 95 -20.36 1.94 -0.15
CA ASN A 95 -20.88 1.13 -1.25
C ASN A 95 -19.90 1.07 -2.43
N TYR A 96 -19.24 2.18 -2.74
CA TYR A 96 -18.16 2.21 -3.73
C TYR A 96 -17.01 1.29 -3.31
N VAL A 97 -16.55 1.41 -2.05
CA VAL A 97 -15.44 0.60 -1.52
C VAL A 97 -15.78 -0.89 -1.46
N ILE A 98 -17.02 -1.25 -1.11
CA ILE A 98 -17.49 -2.64 -1.16
C ILE A 98 -17.34 -3.20 -2.58
N ARG A 99 -17.86 -2.50 -3.60
CA ARG A 99 -17.79 -3.00 -5.00
C ARG A 99 -16.33 -3.17 -5.48
N LEU A 100 -15.48 -2.18 -5.20
CA LEU A 100 -14.06 -2.26 -5.57
C LEU A 100 -13.34 -3.36 -4.78
N GLY A 101 -13.62 -3.47 -3.47
CA GLY A 101 -13.06 -4.52 -2.60
C GLY A 101 -13.45 -5.93 -3.03
N GLN A 102 -14.70 -6.15 -3.45
CA GLN A 102 -15.15 -7.43 -4.02
C GLN A 102 -14.32 -7.82 -5.25
N ARG A 103 -14.09 -6.88 -6.16
CA ARG A 103 -13.25 -7.10 -7.36
C ARG A 103 -11.80 -7.41 -6.98
N ILE A 104 -11.23 -6.65 -6.05
CA ILE A 104 -9.86 -6.86 -5.55
C ILE A 104 -9.72 -8.29 -4.98
N LYS A 105 -10.66 -8.71 -4.14
CA LYS A 105 -10.64 -10.07 -3.55
C LYS A 105 -10.90 -11.16 -4.61
N ALA A 106 -11.77 -10.93 -5.59
CA ALA A 106 -12.04 -11.87 -6.66
C ALA A 106 -10.81 -12.15 -7.54
N GLU A 107 -9.96 -11.13 -7.78
CA GLU A 107 -8.69 -11.30 -8.49
C GLU A 107 -7.55 -11.83 -7.57
N GLY A 108 -7.84 -12.14 -6.30
CA GLY A 108 -6.89 -12.73 -5.36
C GLY A 108 -5.79 -11.78 -4.88
N PHE A 109 -6.08 -10.48 -4.79
CA PHE A 109 -5.22 -9.51 -4.12
C PHE A 109 -5.47 -9.48 -2.60
N ALA A 110 -4.45 -9.13 -1.85
CA ALA A 110 -4.64 -8.61 -0.51
C ALA A 110 -5.29 -7.20 -0.59
N LEU A 111 -6.28 -6.95 0.25
CA LEU A 111 -6.97 -5.65 0.34
C LEU A 111 -6.49 -4.89 1.57
N MET A 112 -5.98 -3.68 1.36
CA MET A 112 -5.74 -2.70 2.42
C MET A 112 -6.86 -1.66 2.39
N LEU A 113 -7.63 -1.58 3.46
CA LEU A 113 -8.67 -0.57 3.66
C LEU A 113 -8.08 0.61 4.43
N ASP A 114 -8.20 1.81 3.88
CA ASP A 114 -7.72 3.04 4.49
C ASP A 114 -8.89 3.92 4.96
N PHE A 115 -9.16 3.94 6.26
CA PHE A 115 -10.14 4.83 6.87
C PHE A 115 -9.59 6.25 6.97
N HIS A 116 -10.13 7.19 6.21
CA HIS A 116 -9.80 8.61 6.37
C HIS A 116 -10.50 9.24 7.59
N TYR A 117 -11.60 8.67 8.06
CA TYR A 117 -12.46 9.25 9.12
C TYR A 117 -12.82 10.72 8.85
N SER A 118 -13.04 11.06 7.62
CA SER A 118 -13.35 12.39 7.12
C SER A 118 -14.36 12.30 5.97
N ASP A 119 -15.03 13.40 5.65
CA ASP A 119 -15.91 13.52 4.48
C ASP A 119 -15.14 13.90 3.20
N THR A 120 -13.84 14.19 3.32
CA THR A 120 -12.93 14.52 2.23
C THR A 120 -11.50 14.07 2.58
N TRP A 121 -10.52 14.51 1.81
CA TRP A 121 -9.10 14.19 2.06
C TRP A 121 -8.70 14.43 3.51
N ALA A 122 -8.09 13.43 4.13
CA ALA A 122 -7.36 13.54 5.37
C ALA A 122 -5.86 13.43 5.07
N ASP A 123 -5.11 14.45 5.46
CA ASP A 123 -3.66 14.57 5.26
C ASP A 123 -3.06 15.39 6.41
N PRO A 124 -1.72 15.63 6.46
CA PRO A 124 -1.10 16.39 7.55
C PRO A 124 -1.62 17.81 7.76
N SER A 125 -2.35 18.36 6.77
CA SER A 125 -2.94 19.69 6.83
C SER A 125 -4.48 19.66 7.03
N ASN A 126 -5.11 18.51 6.81
CA ASN A 126 -6.56 18.34 6.76
C ASN A 126 -6.99 17.07 7.49
N GLN A 127 -7.34 17.18 8.77
CA GLN A 127 -7.85 16.06 9.57
C GLN A 127 -9.21 16.41 10.17
N TRP A 128 -10.12 16.89 9.31
CA TRP A 128 -11.40 17.45 9.74
C TRP A 128 -12.39 16.38 10.13
N THR A 129 -13.09 16.63 11.22
CA THR A 129 -14.17 15.76 11.70
C THR A 129 -15.32 15.78 10.69
N PRO A 130 -15.90 14.62 10.30
CA PRO A 130 -17.08 14.55 9.46
C PRO A 130 -18.20 15.46 9.95
N ALA A 131 -18.91 16.12 9.05
CA ALA A 131 -19.93 17.12 9.41
C ALA A 131 -20.97 16.58 10.41
N GLY A 132 -21.38 15.33 10.25
CA GLY A 132 -22.33 14.68 11.16
C GLY A 132 -21.77 14.34 12.55
N TRP A 133 -20.45 14.50 12.78
CA TRP A 133 -19.78 14.14 14.07
C TRP A 133 -19.23 15.36 14.81
N GLN A 134 -19.27 16.55 14.21
CA GLN A 134 -18.61 17.75 14.76
C GLN A 134 -19.13 18.21 16.11
N GLN A 135 -20.39 17.89 16.42
CA GLN A 135 -21.03 18.28 17.68
C GLN A 135 -20.86 17.23 18.80
N LEU A 136 -20.23 16.09 18.51
CA LEU A 136 -20.03 15.02 19.50
C LEU A 136 -18.96 15.42 20.52
N GLY A 137 -19.24 15.15 21.78
CA GLY A 137 -18.26 15.24 22.86
C GLY A 137 -17.17 14.16 22.71
N ASN A 138 -16.11 14.26 23.51
CA ASN A 138 -14.95 13.38 23.36
C ASN A 138 -15.30 11.88 23.50
N ALA A 139 -16.10 11.51 24.50
CA ALA A 139 -16.51 10.11 24.68
C ALA A 139 -17.45 9.62 23.58
N GLU A 140 -18.37 10.48 23.14
CA GLU A 140 -19.30 10.18 22.06
C GLU A 140 -18.57 10.01 20.72
N LEU A 141 -17.56 10.85 20.45
CA LEU A 141 -16.75 10.73 19.24
C LEU A 141 -15.95 9.43 19.21
N GLN A 142 -15.37 9.01 20.35
CA GLN A 142 -14.71 7.72 20.47
C GLN A 142 -15.68 6.56 20.22
N ALA A 143 -16.87 6.58 20.82
CA ALA A 143 -17.91 5.59 20.57
C ALA A 143 -18.34 5.58 19.10
N LYS A 144 -18.46 6.77 18.48
CA LYS A 144 -18.82 6.91 17.06
C LYS A 144 -17.78 6.32 16.13
N VAL A 145 -16.50 6.48 16.42
CA VAL A 145 -15.41 5.85 15.64
C VAL A 145 -15.50 4.32 15.72
N TYR A 146 -15.72 3.78 16.93
CA TYR A 146 -15.92 2.34 17.10
C TYR A 146 -17.13 1.83 16.31
N GLU A 147 -18.29 2.45 16.46
CA GLU A 147 -19.51 2.04 15.76
C GLU A 147 -19.38 2.11 14.25
N TYR A 148 -18.83 3.22 13.72
CA TYR A 148 -18.62 3.40 12.30
C TYR A 148 -17.64 2.38 11.72
N THR A 149 -16.50 2.18 12.39
CA THR A 149 -15.50 1.21 11.95
C THR A 149 -16.08 -0.19 11.92
N LYS A 150 -16.81 -0.57 12.97
CA LYS A 150 -17.47 -1.87 13.09
C LYS A 150 -18.51 -2.08 11.98
N ASP A 151 -19.44 -1.14 11.77
CA ASP A 151 -20.47 -1.22 10.72
C ASP A 151 -19.84 -1.36 9.32
N CYS A 152 -18.83 -0.55 9.00
CA CYS A 152 -18.13 -0.64 7.73
C CYS A 152 -17.48 -2.01 7.52
N LEU A 153 -16.79 -2.54 8.51
CA LEU A 153 -16.12 -3.83 8.42
C LEU A 153 -17.10 -4.99 8.34
N GLU A 154 -18.19 -4.99 9.13
CA GLU A 154 -19.24 -6.01 9.06
C GLU A 154 -19.85 -6.08 7.66
N ARG A 155 -20.15 -4.94 7.05
CA ARG A 155 -20.69 -4.87 5.68
C ARG A 155 -19.68 -5.30 4.61
N LEU A 156 -18.41 -4.99 4.77
CA LEU A 156 -17.35 -5.47 3.88
C LEU A 156 -17.18 -6.99 3.98
N VAL A 157 -17.19 -7.55 5.18
CA VAL A 157 -17.11 -9.00 5.42
C VAL A 157 -18.32 -9.71 4.81
N GLU A 158 -19.54 -9.21 5.07
CA GLU A 158 -20.78 -9.77 4.51
C GLU A 158 -20.76 -9.78 2.98
N ALA A 159 -20.19 -8.75 2.38
CA ALA A 159 -20.06 -8.64 0.93
C ALA A 159 -18.92 -9.48 0.31
N GLY A 160 -18.10 -10.15 1.11
CA GLY A 160 -16.94 -10.90 0.62
C GLY A 160 -15.74 -10.02 0.25
N ALA A 161 -15.68 -8.79 0.77
CA ALA A 161 -14.58 -7.83 0.61
C ALA A 161 -13.77 -7.66 1.90
N THR A 162 -13.55 -8.73 2.65
CA THR A 162 -12.80 -8.72 3.91
C THR A 162 -11.41 -8.17 3.71
N PRO A 163 -11.01 -7.07 4.39
CA PRO A 163 -9.66 -6.55 4.28
C PRO A 163 -8.63 -7.45 4.97
N ASP A 164 -7.43 -7.50 4.40
CA ASP A 164 -6.25 -8.16 4.99
C ASP A 164 -5.45 -7.18 5.84
N PHE A 165 -5.55 -5.87 5.51
CA PHE A 165 -4.95 -4.76 6.25
C PHE A 165 -5.99 -3.68 6.47
N ILE A 166 -5.98 -3.08 7.66
CA ILE A 166 -6.89 -1.98 8.03
C ILE A 166 -6.07 -0.82 8.57
N GLN A 167 -6.03 0.26 7.80
CA GLN A 167 -5.38 1.49 8.20
C GLN A 167 -6.39 2.37 8.93
N THR A 168 -6.10 2.69 10.20
CA THR A 168 -6.99 3.47 11.08
C THR A 168 -6.56 4.94 11.11
N GLY A 169 -6.88 5.66 10.05
CA GLY A 169 -6.50 7.04 9.82
C GLY A 169 -5.37 7.19 8.80
N ASN A 170 -5.41 8.25 8.01
CA ASN A 170 -4.44 8.58 6.98
C ASN A 170 -3.52 9.72 7.42
N GLU A 171 -2.18 9.50 7.40
CA GLU A 171 -1.13 10.49 7.71
C GLU A 171 -1.35 11.26 9.02
N ILE A 172 -1.58 10.55 10.11
CA ILE A 172 -2.09 11.07 11.37
C ILE A 172 -1.03 11.57 12.36
N SER A 173 0.16 11.95 11.91
CA SER A 173 1.22 12.43 12.79
C SER A 173 0.81 13.66 13.63
N TYR A 174 -0.10 14.46 13.11
CA TYR A 174 -0.69 15.60 13.82
C TYR A 174 -2.04 15.27 14.51
N GLY A 175 -2.36 13.98 14.69
CA GLY A 175 -3.65 13.53 15.19
C GLY A 175 -4.70 13.45 14.10
N MET A 176 -5.96 13.23 14.49
CA MET A 176 -7.10 13.12 13.58
C MET A 176 -8.37 13.68 14.24
N LEU A 177 -9.44 13.90 13.45
CA LEU A 177 -10.72 14.40 13.94
C LEU A 177 -10.58 15.75 14.68
N TRP A 178 -10.05 16.74 13.95
CA TRP A 178 -9.68 18.05 14.50
C TRP A 178 -10.85 18.97 14.85
N GLY A 179 -12.07 18.59 14.56
CA GLY A 179 -13.24 19.42 14.68
C GLY A 179 -13.73 19.93 13.32
N GLU A 180 -14.37 21.08 13.32
CA GLU A 180 -14.92 21.71 12.13
C GLU A 180 -13.81 22.29 11.24
N ASN A 181 -13.96 22.14 9.92
CA ASN A 181 -13.07 22.75 8.94
C ASN A 181 -13.00 24.27 9.09
N GLY A 182 -11.80 24.80 8.91
CA GLY A 182 -11.52 26.22 9.05
C GLY A 182 -11.33 26.70 10.48
N THR A 183 -11.52 25.83 11.50
CA THR A 183 -11.21 26.13 12.90
C THR A 183 -9.88 25.52 13.32
N THR A 184 -9.24 26.15 14.32
CA THR A 184 -8.03 25.57 14.95
C THR A 184 -8.27 25.23 16.42
N ALA A 185 -9.43 25.59 16.95
CA ALA A 185 -9.73 25.49 18.38
C ALA A 185 -9.75 24.03 18.90
N ASN A 186 -10.21 23.09 18.04
CA ASN A 186 -10.34 21.69 18.39
C ASN A 186 -9.32 20.78 17.68
N ARG A 187 -8.30 21.36 17.08
CA ARG A 187 -7.24 20.58 16.47
C ARG A 187 -6.60 19.70 17.53
N CYS A 188 -6.73 18.39 17.36
CA CYS A 188 -6.04 17.42 18.18
C CYS A 188 -4.59 17.33 17.73
N TYR A 189 -3.88 18.46 17.77
CA TYR A 189 -2.49 18.48 17.41
C TYR A 189 -1.66 17.72 18.42
N THR A 190 -0.92 16.77 17.94
CA THR A 190 0.03 15.98 18.74
C THR A 190 1.22 16.80 19.23
N SER A 191 1.36 18.05 18.81
CA SER A 191 2.30 19.01 19.39
C SER A 191 1.90 19.45 20.81
N SER A 192 0.64 19.26 21.22
CA SER A 192 0.17 19.48 22.58
C SER A 192 0.00 18.17 23.32
N ASP A 193 0.69 18.01 24.46
CA ASP A 193 0.58 16.81 25.28
C ASP A 193 -0.86 16.57 25.79
N ALA A 194 -1.62 17.61 25.98
CA ALA A 194 -3.03 17.52 26.43
C ALA A 194 -3.95 16.82 25.41
N ASN A 195 -3.56 16.76 24.13
CA ASN A 195 -4.37 16.16 23.08
C ASN A 195 -4.10 14.66 22.87
N TRP A 196 -2.96 14.16 23.33
CA TRP A 196 -2.59 12.76 23.15
C TRP A 196 -3.57 11.75 23.74
N PRO A 197 -4.09 11.91 24.98
CA PRO A 197 -5.06 10.96 25.52
C PRO A 197 -6.33 10.82 24.68
N ARG A 198 -6.84 11.93 24.11
CA ARG A 198 -7.98 11.92 23.21
C ARG A 198 -7.65 11.18 21.91
N PHE A 199 -6.52 11.48 21.31
CA PHE A 199 -6.07 10.86 20.06
C PHE A 199 -5.85 9.35 20.22
N ILE A 200 -5.15 8.95 21.28
CA ILE A 200 -4.94 7.53 21.63
C ILE A 200 -6.26 6.83 21.83
N GLY A 201 -7.19 7.43 22.57
CA GLY A 201 -8.52 6.85 22.82
C GLY A 201 -9.32 6.61 21.54
N ILE A 202 -9.24 7.50 20.56
CA ILE A 202 -9.85 7.32 19.23
C ILE A 202 -9.25 6.09 18.52
N LEU A 203 -7.92 5.99 18.46
CA LEU A 203 -7.23 4.87 17.82
C LEU A 203 -7.50 3.54 18.52
N GLN A 204 -7.59 3.52 19.86
CA GLN A 204 -7.95 2.32 20.62
C GLN A 204 -9.35 1.84 20.29
N GLN A 205 -10.31 2.74 20.09
CA GLN A 205 -11.67 2.37 19.71
C GLN A 205 -11.74 1.85 18.26
N ALA A 206 -10.99 2.45 17.32
CA ALA A 206 -10.87 1.93 15.98
C ALA A 206 -10.25 0.53 15.96
N ALA A 207 -9.13 0.34 16.68
CA ALA A 207 -8.45 -0.94 16.77
C ALA A 207 -9.34 -2.03 17.40
N LYS A 208 -10.10 -1.69 18.46
CA LYS A 208 -11.08 -2.59 19.07
C LYS A 208 -12.10 -3.10 18.06
N ALA A 209 -12.70 -2.22 17.27
CA ALA A 209 -13.65 -2.60 16.23
C ALA A 209 -13.01 -3.52 15.17
N CYS A 210 -11.77 -3.21 14.75
CA CYS A 210 -11.02 -4.04 13.80
C CYS A 210 -10.80 -5.46 14.33
N ARG A 211 -10.34 -5.62 15.58
CA ARG A 211 -10.11 -6.94 16.17
C ARG A 211 -11.40 -7.74 16.37
N GLU A 212 -12.51 -7.08 16.67
CA GLU A 212 -13.80 -7.76 16.85
C GLU A 212 -14.36 -8.30 15.52
N VAL A 213 -14.22 -7.58 14.43
CA VAL A 213 -14.83 -7.95 13.14
C VAL A 213 -13.86 -8.68 12.22
N CYS A 214 -12.61 -8.26 12.19
CA CYS A 214 -11.58 -8.81 11.30
C CYS A 214 -10.33 -9.21 12.11
N PRO A 215 -10.41 -10.23 12.98
CA PRO A 215 -9.32 -10.60 13.90
C PRO A 215 -8.02 -10.99 13.20
N GLU A 216 -8.10 -11.50 11.96
CA GLU A 216 -6.94 -11.90 11.15
C GLU A 216 -6.31 -10.74 10.38
N ALA A 217 -7.01 -9.60 10.26
CA ALA A 217 -6.48 -8.44 9.55
C ALA A 217 -5.39 -7.74 10.37
N GLN A 218 -4.34 -7.28 9.70
CA GLN A 218 -3.29 -6.47 10.33
C GLN A 218 -3.71 -5.01 10.40
N ILE A 219 -3.62 -4.40 11.58
CA ILE A 219 -3.94 -3.00 11.81
C ILE A 219 -2.71 -2.14 11.54
N ILE A 220 -2.89 -1.10 10.74
CA ILE A 220 -1.84 -0.16 10.35
C ILE A 220 -2.09 1.21 10.99
N ILE A 221 -1.06 1.76 11.61
CA ILE A 221 -0.99 3.19 11.95
C ILE A 221 -0.12 3.88 10.91
N HIS A 222 -0.66 4.89 10.23
CA HIS A 222 -0.02 5.56 9.10
C HIS A 222 0.43 6.98 9.43
N THR A 223 1.71 7.27 9.16
CA THR A 223 2.30 8.60 9.31
C THR A 223 3.19 8.96 8.12
N GLU A 224 3.39 10.27 7.91
CA GLU A 224 4.21 10.82 6.83
C GLU A 224 5.63 11.25 7.29
N ARG A 225 6.06 10.84 8.48
CA ARG A 225 7.33 11.29 9.08
C ARG A 225 8.55 10.47 8.67
N SER A 226 8.51 9.78 7.55
CA SER A 226 9.59 8.90 7.08
C SER A 226 10.94 9.60 6.88
N GLY A 227 10.94 10.92 6.66
CA GLY A 227 12.14 11.75 6.59
C GLY A 227 12.64 12.31 7.93
N GLN A 228 12.03 11.96 9.05
CA GLN A 228 12.31 12.52 10.38
C GLN A 228 12.47 11.40 11.42
N PRO A 229 13.59 10.66 11.44
CA PRO A 229 13.74 9.43 12.23
C PRO A 229 13.38 9.57 13.71
N SER A 230 13.85 10.62 14.37
CA SER A 230 13.60 10.84 15.81
C SER A 230 12.14 11.23 16.09
N THR A 231 11.53 12.07 15.26
CA THR A 231 10.11 12.45 15.37
C THR A 231 9.23 11.23 15.15
N LEU A 232 9.54 10.45 14.11
CA LEU A 232 8.83 9.21 13.77
C LEU A 232 8.83 8.24 14.96
N THR A 233 10.01 7.95 15.51
CA THR A 233 10.13 7.04 16.66
C THR A 233 9.37 7.55 17.88
N ALA A 234 9.46 8.85 18.19
CA ALA A 234 8.75 9.45 19.32
C ALA A 234 7.21 9.38 19.19
N ILE A 235 6.68 9.48 17.96
CA ILE A 235 5.24 9.31 17.72
C ILE A 235 4.81 7.87 18.08
N TYR A 236 5.49 6.86 17.56
CA TYR A 236 5.12 5.46 17.82
C TYR A 236 5.38 5.03 19.26
N ASP A 237 6.36 5.62 19.96
CA ASP A 237 6.52 5.44 21.43
C ASP A 237 5.28 5.88 22.20
N ARG A 238 4.66 6.99 21.83
CA ARG A 238 3.43 7.48 22.44
C ARG A 238 2.20 6.62 22.13
N LEU A 239 2.24 5.89 21.02
CA LEU A 239 1.17 4.99 20.59
C LEU A 239 1.31 3.56 21.14
N SER A 240 2.23 3.31 22.05
CA SER A 240 2.52 1.98 22.63
C SER A 240 1.33 1.28 23.29
N THR A 241 0.27 2.01 23.65
CA THR A 241 -0.96 1.44 24.22
C THR A 241 -2.07 1.19 23.19
N VAL A 242 -1.83 1.52 21.93
CA VAL A 242 -2.74 1.22 20.81
C VAL A 242 -2.40 -0.17 20.28
N ASP A 243 -3.42 -0.99 20.05
CA ASP A 243 -3.26 -2.30 19.42
C ASP A 243 -3.14 -2.13 17.90
N TYR A 244 -1.93 -2.31 17.38
CA TYR A 244 -1.65 -2.30 15.93
C TYR A 244 -0.49 -3.25 15.62
N ASP A 245 -0.35 -3.64 14.35
CA ASP A 245 0.63 -4.64 13.87
C ASP A 245 1.71 -4.01 12.99
N VAL A 246 1.34 -2.99 12.20
CA VAL A 246 2.17 -2.45 11.13
C VAL A 246 2.33 -0.94 11.27
N ILE A 247 3.53 -0.47 11.06
CA ILE A 247 3.87 0.95 10.89
C ILE A 247 3.74 1.28 9.41
N GLY A 248 2.72 2.08 9.05
CA GLY A 248 2.52 2.59 7.69
C GLY A 248 3.25 3.91 7.49
N LEU A 249 3.94 4.06 6.38
CA LEU A 249 4.68 5.29 6.06
C LEU A 249 4.33 5.81 4.66
N SER A 250 4.09 7.12 4.53
CA SER A 250 4.26 7.82 3.27
C SER A 250 5.75 8.11 3.06
N TYR A 251 6.26 7.83 1.85
CA TYR A 251 7.58 8.25 1.44
C TYR A 251 7.57 8.85 0.04
N TYR A 252 7.73 10.13 -0.02
CA TYR A 252 7.90 10.92 -1.24
C TYR A 252 9.24 11.64 -1.14
N PRO A 253 10.24 11.32 -1.96
CA PRO A 253 11.60 11.85 -1.78
C PRO A 253 11.63 13.37 -1.79
N PHE A 254 10.81 13.99 -2.61
CA PHE A 254 10.74 15.44 -2.75
C PHE A 254 10.20 16.16 -1.49
N TRP A 255 9.52 15.49 -0.58
CA TRP A 255 9.07 16.02 0.72
C TRP A 255 9.82 15.43 1.90
N HIS A 256 10.18 14.15 1.82
CA HIS A 256 10.73 13.42 2.97
C HIS A 256 12.25 13.24 2.90
N GLY A 257 12.91 13.74 1.82
CA GLY A 257 14.34 13.67 1.67
C GLY A 257 14.86 12.37 1.06
N SER A 258 16.15 12.12 1.17
CA SER A 258 16.84 11.04 0.47
C SER A 258 16.50 9.64 0.97
N LEU A 259 16.80 8.62 0.14
CA LEU A 259 16.74 7.21 0.54
C LEU A 259 17.63 6.88 1.74
N VAL A 260 18.76 7.61 1.89
CA VAL A 260 19.62 7.46 3.07
C VAL A 260 18.87 7.85 4.36
N THR A 261 18.11 8.94 4.31
CA THR A 261 17.29 9.37 5.46
C THR A 261 16.16 8.37 5.73
N LEU A 262 15.50 7.86 4.70
CA LEU A 262 14.52 6.77 4.83
C LEU A 262 15.14 5.55 5.50
N GLY A 263 16.32 5.11 5.03
CA GLY A 263 17.04 3.97 5.61
C GLY A 263 17.38 4.15 7.08
N GLN A 264 17.71 5.39 7.50
CA GLN A 264 17.90 5.71 8.93
C GLN A 264 16.62 5.55 9.74
N SER A 265 15.48 6.02 9.20
CA SER A 265 14.16 5.84 9.83
C SER A 265 13.80 4.37 9.98
N LEU A 266 13.94 3.58 8.91
CA LEU A 266 13.65 2.15 8.91
C LEU A 266 14.52 1.37 9.90
N LYS A 267 15.81 1.73 9.97
CA LYS A 267 16.74 1.15 10.94
C LYS A 267 16.35 1.46 12.39
N GLN A 268 15.98 2.71 12.68
CA GLN A 268 15.54 3.10 14.03
C GLN A 268 14.23 2.40 14.40
N LEU A 269 13.28 2.29 13.49
CA LEU A 269 12.02 1.56 13.71
C LEU A 269 12.28 0.07 14.00
N ALA A 270 13.15 -0.60 13.23
CA ALA A 270 13.51 -1.99 13.45
C ALA A 270 14.18 -2.22 14.83
N GLN A 271 14.97 -1.25 15.30
CA GLN A 271 15.62 -1.33 16.61
C GLN A 271 14.64 -1.07 17.77
N ARG A 272 13.72 -0.11 17.58
CA ARG A 272 12.81 0.33 18.65
C ARG A 272 11.56 -0.54 18.76
N PHE A 273 11.06 -1.04 17.61
CA PHE A 273 9.84 -1.82 17.49
C PHE A 273 10.09 -3.12 16.69
N PRO A 274 10.94 -4.03 17.19
CA PRO A 274 11.38 -5.21 16.44
C PRO A 274 10.22 -6.18 16.10
N GLU A 275 9.12 -6.11 16.84
CA GLU A 275 7.93 -6.92 16.61
C GLU A 275 7.00 -6.35 15.52
N LYS A 276 7.20 -5.08 15.11
CA LYS A 276 6.35 -4.42 14.12
C LYS A 276 6.90 -4.59 12.71
N LYS A 277 5.98 -4.84 11.77
CA LYS A 277 6.30 -4.70 10.34
C LYS A 277 6.18 -3.24 9.92
N VAL A 278 6.85 -2.89 8.83
CA VAL A 278 6.79 -1.57 8.21
C VAL A 278 6.30 -1.73 6.77
N GLN A 279 5.37 -0.88 6.35
CA GLN A 279 4.94 -0.80 4.96
C GLN A 279 5.05 0.63 4.45
N ILE A 280 5.60 0.80 3.27
CA ILE A 280 5.49 2.06 2.53
C ILE A 280 4.12 2.02 1.86
N VAL A 281 3.11 2.58 2.55
CA VAL A 281 1.72 2.55 2.11
C VAL A 281 1.41 3.61 1.06
N GLU A 282 2.32 4.59 0.91
CA GLU A 282 2.28 5.59 -0.15
C GLU A 282 3.66 5.97 -0.63
N THR A 283 3.86 5.97 -1.94
CA THR A 283 5.01 6.58 -2.63
C THR A 283 4.63 6.97 -4.05
N ALA A 284 5.33 7.94 -4.62
CA ALA A 284 5.25 8.28 -6.05
C ALA A 284 6.47 9.11 -6.47
N TYR A 285 6.70 9.20 -7.77
CA TYR A 285 7.71 10.07 -8.36
C TYR A 285 7.24 10.62 -9.73
N TYR A 286 7.80 11.75 -10.13
CA TYR A 286 7.42 12.47 -11.34
C TYR A 286 7.90 11.78 -12.61
N TYR A 287 7.10 11.87 -13.70
CA TYR A 287 7.50 11.41 -15.02
C TYR A 287 7.47 12.50 -16.11
N GLN A 288 6.88 13.67 -15.85
CA GLN A 288 6.78 14.76 -16.83
C GLN A 288 7.37 16.06 -16.34
N TRP A 289 6.89 16.54 -15.19
CA TRP A 289 7.24 17.82 -14.61
C TRP A 289 7.14 17.72 -13.09
N GLN A 290 7.84 18.60 -12.41
CA GLN A 290 7.78 18.73 -10.95
C GLN A 290 7.40 20.15 -10.55
N PRO A 291 6.83 20.38 -9.37
CA PRO A 291 6.61 21.72 -8.85
C PRO A 291 7.92 22.51 -8.78
N THR A 292 7.82 23.83 -9.00
CA THR A 292 8.99 24.72 -8.98
C THR A 292 9.38 25.21 -7.58
N SER A 293 8.55 24.93 -6.57
CA SER A 293 8.76 25.34 -5.18
C SER A 293 8.17 24.33 -4.20
N GLY A 294 8.60 24.40 -2.94
CA GLY A 294 8.07 23.55 -1.86
C GLY A 294 8.53 22.10 -1.89
N ILE A 295 9.48 21.76 -2.75
CA ILE A 295 10.03 20.40 -2.86
C ILE A 295 11.57 20.42 -2.89
N THR A 296 12.17 19.27 -2.56
CA THR A 296 13.59 19.00 -2.85
C THR A 296 13.70 18.39 -4.25
N ASP A 297 14.57 18.95 -5.08
CA ASP A 297 14.81 18.48 -6.44
C ASP A 297 15.75 17.29 -6.47
N PHE A 298 15.27 16.15 -6.96
CA PHE A 298 16.04 14.94 -7.19
C PHE A 298 16.23 14.61 -8.68
N SER A 299 15.91 15.54 -9.59
CA SER A 299 15.97 15.30 -11.04
C SER A 299 17.37 14.97 -11.56
N ALA A 300 18.42 15.40 -10.84
CA ALA A 300 19.80 15.01 -11.16
C ALA A 300 20.08 13.52 -10.86
N THR A 301 19.36 12.92 -9.90
CA THR A 301 19.47 11.51 -9.53
C THR A 301 18.50 10.67 -10.37
N TRP A 302 17.24 11.09 -10.44
CA TRP A 302 16.17 10.45 -11.20
C TRP A 302 15.58 11.47 -12.17
N PRO A 303 15.97 11.44 -13.46
CA PRO A 303 15.45 12.37 -14.47
C PRO A 303 13.91 12.35 -14.51
N ILE A 304 13.31 13.51 -14.80
CA ILE A 304 11.86 13.66 -14.89
C ILE A 304 11.39 13.01 -16.20
N SER A 305 11.22 11.70 -16.19
CA SER A 305 10.79 10.86 -17.30
C SER A 305 10.20 9.55 -16.80
N PRO A 306 9.49 8.77 -17.64
CA PRO A 306 9.04 7.43 -17.27
C PRO A 306 10.17 6.49 -16.82
N GLU A 307 11.35 6.60 -17.45
CA GLU A 307 12.55 5.82 -17.09
C GLU A 307 13.13 6.27 -15.75
N GLY A 308 13.16 7.58 -15.49
CA GLY A 308 13.59 8.12 -14.20
C GLY A 308 12.65 7.76 -13.07
N GLN A 309 11.34 7.73 -13.33
CA GLN A 309 10.33 7.20 -12.40
C GLN A 309 10.59 5.72 -12.07
N ALA A 310 10.91 4.91 -13.07
CA ALA A 310 11.27 3.50 -12.88
C ALA A 310 12.61 3.33 -12.14
N ALA A 311 13.59 4.20 -12.41
CA ALA A 311 14.88 4.21 -11.69
C ALA A 311 14.67 4.54 -10.21
N TYR A 312 13.86 5.55 -9.90
CA TYR A 312 13.45 5.85 -8.52
C TYR A 312 12.82 4.61 -7.83
N ALA A 313 11.89 3.94 -8.51
CA ALA A 313 11.23 2.75 -7.95
C ALA A 313 12.26 1.64 -7.63
N ARG A 314 13.25 1.38 -8.52
CA ARG A 314 14.31 0.39 -8.27
C ARG A 314 15.21 0.76 -7.10
N ASP A 315 15.62 2.03 -7.02
CA ASP A 315 16.49 2.49 -5.94
C ASP A 315 15.74 2.44 -4.59
N LEU A 316 14.46 2.81 -4.57
CA LEU A 316 13.60 2.63 -3.39
C LEU A 316 13.52 1.17 -2.99
N ILE A 317 13.20 0.27 -3.93
CA ILE A 317 13.16 -1.18 -3.67
C ILE A 317 14.51 -1.68 -3.13
N GLY A 318 15.62 -1.21 -3.72
CA GLY A 318 16.97 -1.56 -3.26
C GLY A 318 17.24 -1.11 -1.83
N GLU A 319 16.72 0.05 -1.40
CA GLU A 319 16.80 0.50 -0.01
C GLU A 319 15.91 -0.36 0.90
N LEU A 320 14.63 -0.56 0.53
CA LEU A 320 13.67 -1.30 1.35
C LEU A 320 14.11 -2.75 1.62
N LYS A 321 14.74 -3.40 0.65
CA LYS A 321 15.23 -4.78 0.76
C LYS A 321 16.36 -4.95 1.80
N LYS A 322 17.02 -3.87 2.23
CA LYS A 322 18.03 -3.91 3.30
C LYS A 322 17.42 -4.04 4.70
N HIS A 323 16.10 -3.96 4.81
CA HIS A 323 15.37 -3.92 6.08
C HIS A 323 14.36 -5.08 6.16
N ASP A 324 14.64 -6.10 6.98
CA ASP A 324 13.84 -7.33 7.06
C ASP A 324 12.44 -7.13 7.65
N ASN A 325 12.23 -6.04 8.37
CA ASN A 325 10.91 -5.67 8.90
C ASN A 325 10.02 -4.97 7.89
N VAL A 326 10.55 -4.53 6.72
CA VAL A 326 9.74 -3.90 5.67
C VAL A 326 9.10 -4.98 4.81
N ASN A 327 7.77 -5.01 4.72
CA ASN A 327 7.06 -6.04 3.99
C ASN A 327 5.98 -5.52 3.02
N GLY A 328 5.85 -4.22 2.81
CA GLY A 328 4.86 -3.66 1.87
C GLY A 328 5.37 -2.42 1.13
N LEU A 329 4.96 -2.30 -0.14
CA LEU A 329 5.25 -1.16 -1.01
C LEU A 329 4.04 -0.86 -1.90
N TYR A 330 3.47 0.34 -1.76
CA TYR A 330 2.29 0.77 -2.50
C TYR A 330 2.56 2.09 -3.22
N TRP A 331 2.32 2.08 -4.55
CA TRP A 331 2.36 3.30 -5.33
C TRP A 331 1.06 4.07 -5.14
N TRP A 332 1.15 5.35 -4.78
CA TRP A 332 -0.05 6.15 -4.61
C TRP A 332 -0.54 6.65 -5.96
N PHE A 333 -1.79 6.32 -6.28
CA PHE A 333 -2.53 6.77 -7.43
C PHE A 333 -1.92 6.30 -8.78
N PRO A 334 -1.62 5.01 -8.94
CA PRO A 334 -0.99 4.50 -10.16
C PRO A 334 -1.88 4.65 -11.39
N GLU A 335 -3.22 4.54 -11.23
CA GLU A 335 -4.21 4.56 -12.30
C GLU A 335 -4.44 5.95 -12.91
N GLU A 336 -3.93 7.02 -12.31
CA GLU A 336 -4.05 8.37 -12.83
C GLU A 336 -3.36 8.51 -14.18
N ASN A 337 -4.12 8.90 -15.21
CA ASN A 337 -3.63 9.14 -16.55
C ASN A 337 -4.15 10.47 -17.18
N GLY A 338 -4.63 11.39 -16.35
CA GLY A 338 -5.09 12.71 -16.76
C GLY A 338 -6.47 12.76 -17.42
N ASN A 339 -7.18 11.63 -17.54
CA ASN A 339 -8.45 11.54 -18.28
C ASN A 339 -9.63 11.07 -17.42
N GLY A 340 -9.44 11.00 -16.12
CA GLY A 340 -10.51 10.70 -15.18
C GLY A 340 -11.49 11.87 -15.02
N PRO A 341 -12.66 11.62 -14.39
CA PRO A 341 -13.67 12.66 -14.16
C PRO A 341 -13.11 13.75 -13.25
N GLY A 342 -13.38 15.00 -13.59
CA GLY A 342 -12.91 16.15 -12.82
C GLY A 342 -11.38 16.31 -12.81
N ASN A 343 -10.71 15.94 -13.89
CA ASN A 343 -9.25 15.89 -14.03
C ASN A 343 -8.51 17.20 -13.66
N ALA A 344 -9.24 18.30 -13.45
CA ALA A 344 -8.66 19.55 -12.98
C ALA A 344 -8.05 19.47 -11.57
N VAL A 345 -8.51 18.55 -10.74
CA VAL A 345 -8.13 18.49 -9.32
C VAL A 345 -6.73 17.95 -9.14
N LEU A 346 -6.35 16.99 -9.95
CA LEU A 346 -5.04 16.39 -9.84
C LEU A 346 -4.03 16.88 -10.86
N THR A 347 -4.18 18.10 -11.36
CA THR A 347 -3.10 18.71 -12.15
C THR A 347 -1.74 18.62 -11.45
N GLY A 348 -1.74 18.60 -10.12
CA GLY A 348 -0.54 18.38 -9.31
C GLY A 348 -0.08 16.91 -9.23
N TRP A 349 -0.95 15.91 -9.51
CA TRP A 349 -0.64 14.49 -9.35
C TRP A 349 -0.63 13.69 -10.65
N VAL A 350 -1.27 14.19 -11.71
CA VAL A 350 -1.30 13.54 -13.03
C VAL A 350 0.09 13.21 -13.58
N ASN A 351 1.12 13.91 -13.14
CA ASN A 351 2.51 13.70 -13.49
C ASN A 351 3.21 12.57 -12.71
N ARG A 352 2.49 11.82 -11.88
CA ARG A 352 3.04 10.77 -11.01
C ARG A 352 2.38 9.40 -11.18
N GLY A 353 1.28 9.31 -11.94
CA GLY A 353 0.65 8.06 -12.32
C GLY A 353 1.58 7.11 -13.06
N LEU A 354 1.19 5.86 -13.21
CA LEU A 354 1.97 4.86 -13.93
C LEU A 354 1.46 4.62 -15.35
N TRP A 355 0.60 5.51 -15.84
CA TRP A 355 0.17 5.61 -17.24
C TRP A 355 0.35 7.05 -17.74
N ASN A 356 0.74 7.16 -19.01
CA ASN A 356 0.98 8.45 -19.64
C ASN A 356 -0.33 9.22 -19.85
N ASN A 357 -0.38 10.48 -19.52
CA ASN A 357 -1.59 11.31 -19.60
C ASN A 357 -1.99 11.73 -21.02
N LYS A 358 -1.20 11.40 -22.04
CA LYS A 358 -1.50 11.69 -23.46
C LYS A 358 -1.71 10.43 -24.28
N THR A 359 -0.87 9.42 -24.07
CA THR A 359 -0.92 8.17 -24.85
C THR A 359 -1.69 7.08 -24.12
N HIS A 360 -1.90 7.22 -22.82
CA HIS A 360 -2.46 6.22 -21.89
C HIS A 360 -1.66 4.91 -21.84
N TYR A 361 -0.40 4.94 -22.31
CA TYR A 361 0.49 3.79 -22.29
C TYR A 361 1.13 3.63 -20.91
N ALA A 362 1.23 2.40 -20.44
CA ALA A 362 1.85 2.06 -19.17
C ALA A 362 3.34 2.46 -19.14
N HIS A 363 3.78 3.02 -18.03
CA HIS A 363 5.17 3.37 -17.78
C HIS A 363 5.98 2.15 -17.29
N PRO A 364 7.30 2.14 -17.51
CA PRO A 364 8.19 1.10 -17.00
C PRO A 364 8.08 0.90 -15.48
N GLY A 365 7.76 1.96 -14.72
CA GLY A 365 7.56 1.90 -13.27
C GLY A 365 6.51 0.89 -12.82
N LEU A 366 5.43 0.71 -13.60
CA LEU A 366 4.37 -0.26 -13.31
C LEU A 366 4.92 -1.68 -13.16
N TYR A 367 5.87 -2.06 -14.01
CA TYR A 367 6.42 -3.42 -14.08
C TYR A 367 7.59 -3.64 -13.12
N VAL A 368 8.29 -2.56 -12.74
CA VAL A 368 9.43 -2.60 -11.82
C VAL A 368 9.01 -2.94 -10.39
N LEU A 369 7.86 -2.49 -9.96
CA LEU A 369 7.43 -2.61 -8.56
C LEU A 369 7.40 -4.05 -8.05
N LYS A 370 7.08 -5.04 -8.93
CA LYS A 370 7.11 -6.46 -8.55
C LYS A 370 8.50 -6.97 -8.11
N GLU A 371 9.57 -6.26 -8.47
CA GLU A 371 10.92 -6.62 -8.04
C GLU A 371 11.04 -6.60 -6.50
N PHE A 372 10.17 -5.87 -5.80
CA PHE A 372 10.09 -5.87 -4.34
C PHE A 372 9.73 -7.26 -3.75
N LEU A 373 8.94 -8.06 -4.47
CA LEU A 373 8.52 -9.40 -4.03
C LEU A 373 9.66 -10.42 -4.06
N HIS A 374 10.76 -10.11 -4.75
CA HIS A 374 11.91 -10.99 -4.89
C HIS A 374 13.03 -10.51 -3.97
N ARG A 375 13.05 -10.92 -2.70
CA ARG A 375 14.24 -10.76 -1.88
C ARG A 375 15.30 -11.71 -2.45
N GLU A 376 16.45 -11.16 -2.85
CA GLU A 376 17.63 -12.00 -3.06
C GLU A 376 17.95 -12.65 -1.69
N GLY A 377 17.57 -13.92 -1.57
CA GLY A 377 17.94 -14.68 -0.39
C GLY A 377 19.45 -14.68 -0.28
N THR A 378 20.01 -14.57 0.91
CA THR A 378 21.39 -14.88 1.23
C THR A 378 21.70 -16.38 1.05
N GLY A 379 20.98 -17.06 0.16
CA GLY A 379 21.06 -18.45 -0.20
C GLY A 379 20.28 -18.77 -1.46
N ILE A 380 20.99 -18.88 -2.58
CA ILE A 380 20.61 -19.58 -3.81
C ILE A 380 19.17 -19.35 -4.28
N SER A 381 18.96 -18.32 -5.11
CA SER A 381 17.74 -18.15 -5.91
C SER A 381 17.40 -19.43 -6.66
N ARG A 382 16.16 -19.92 -6.54
CA ARG A 382 15.60 -20.86 -7.51
C ARG A 382 15.51 -20.12 -8.84
N ILE A 383 16.32 -20.54 -9.78
CA ILE A 383 16.25 -20.09 -11.16
C ILE A 383 15.29 -21.03 -11.86
N ASP A 384 14.25 -20.47 -12.47
CA ASP A 384 13.34 -21.17 -13.34
C ASP A 384 14.10 -21.95 -14.44
N ASP A 385 13.66 -23.16 -14.67
CA ASP A 385 14.34 -24.22 -15.41
C ASP A 385 14.15 -24.12 -16.94
N ASP A 386 14.19 -22.91 -17.53
CA ASP A 386 14.03 -22.79 -18.99
C ASP A 386 14.84 -21.67 -19.67
N ALA A 387 16.17 -21.77 -19.61
CA ALA A 387 17.04 -21.11 -20.58
C ALA A 387 18.40 -21.82 -20.64
N ARG A 388 18.73 -22.35 -21.79
CA ARG A 388 20.00 -22.88 -22.30
C ARG A 388 21.17 -22.76 -21.33
N TYR A 389 21.30 -23.70 -20.39
CA TYR A 389 22.37 -23.69 -19.42
C TYR A 389 23.71 -24.07 -20.08
N ASP A 390 24.71 -23.21 -19.84
CA ASP A 390 26.11 -23.57 -19.99
C ASP A 390 26.40 -24.77 -19.07
N ARG A 391 26.64 -25.95 -19.64
CA ARG A 391 26.92 -27.20 -18.91
C ARG A 391 28.39 -27.34 -18.53
N ARG A 392 29.18 -26.25 -18.57
CA ARG A 392 30.59 -26.27 -18.20
C ARG A 392 30.77 -26.50 -16.70
N TRP A 393 31.84 -27.12 -16.34
CA TRP A 393 32.21 -27.37 -14.96
C TRP A 393 33.20 -26.33 -14.45
N TYR A 394 33.05 -25.92 -13.19
CA TYR A 394 33.95 -24.98 -12.53
C TYR A 394 34.30 -25.50 -11.14
N ASN A 395 35.50 -25.19 -10.64
CA ASN A 395 35.83 -25.37 -9.22
C ASN A 395 35.20 -24.24 -8.37
N LEU A 396 35.31 -24.31 -7.07
CA LEU A 396 34.72 -23.29 -6.16
C LEU A 396 35.42 -21.93 -6.24
N GLN A 397 36.59 -21.84 -6.88
CA GLN A 397 37.31 -20.61 -7.14
C GLN A 397 36.87 -19.97 -8.47
N GLY A 398 35.91 -20.55 -9.18
CA GLY A 398 35.38 -20.04 -10.46
C GLY A 398 36.25 -20.40 -11.67
N VAL A 399 37.24 -21.26 -11.54
CA VAL A 399 38.11 -21.75 -12.66
C VAL A 399 37.33 -22.80 -13.43
N GLN A 400 37.20 -22.62 -14.75
CA GLN A 400 36.57 -23.58 -15.64
C GLN A 400 37.41 -24.84 -15.76
N LEU A 401 36.73 -26.01 -15.75
CA LEU A 401 37.30 -27.31 -15.94
C LEU A 401 36.97 -27.85 -17.34
N ASP A 402 37.90 -28.51 -17.97
CA ASP A 402 37.72 -29.00 -19.36
C ASP A 402 36.71 -30.15 -19.46
N CYS A 403 36.44 -30.84 -18.36
CA CYS A 403 35.49 -31.95 -18.31
C CYS A 403 34.87 -32.08 -16.89
N ARG A 404 33.95 -33.06 -16.73
CA ARG A 404 33.38 -33.40 -15.44
C ARG A 404 34.52 -33.86 -14.49
N PRO A 405 34.61 -33.25 -13.27
CA PRO A 405 35.62 -33.64 -12.28
C PRO A 405 35.51 -35.11 -11.89
N GLN A 406 36.64 -35.77 -11.76
CA GLN A 406 36.73 -37.18 -11.31
C GLN A 406 37.17 -37.29 -9.85
N ARG A 407 37.67 -36.21 -9.24
CA ARG A 407 38.03 -36.20 -7.83
C ARG A 407 36.80 -35.87 -6.98
N PRO A 408 36.60 -36.61 -5.86
CA PRO A 408 35.54 -36.29 -4.93
C PRO A 408 35.63 -34.82 -4.46
N GLY A 409 34.51 -34.11 -4.48
CA GLY A 409 34.48 -32.70 -4.08
C GLY A 409 33.27 -31.95 -4.58
N LEU A 410 33.15 -30.70 -4.15
CA LEU A 410 32.06 -29.80 -4.53
C LEU A 410 32.51 -28.95 -5.72
N TYR A 411 31.68 -28.92 -6.77
CA TYR A 411 31.93 -28.22 -8.02
C TYR A 411 30.68 -27.45 -8.48
N LEU A 412 30.85 -26.59 -9.47
CA LEU A 412 29.72 -25.92 -10.15
C LEU A 412 29.56 -26.54 -11.55
N ASN A 413 28.36 -26.96 -11.90
CA ASN A 413 27.98 -27.31 -13.28
C ASN A 413 26.87 -26.40 -13.74
N GLY A 414 27.21 -25.52 -14.65
CA GLY A 414 26.39 -24.37 -14.93
C GLY A 414 26.22 -23.51 -13.64
N ARG A 415 25.00 -23.39 -13.16
CA ARG A 415 24.69 -22.65 -11.92
C ARG A 415 24.41 -23.55 -10.69
N LYS A 416 24.58 -24.87 -10.83
CA LYS A 416 24.29 -25.83 -9.75
C LYS A 416 25.58 -26.23 -9.03
N LYS A 417 25.53 -26.27 -7.68
CA LYS A 417 26.57 -26.94 -6.89
C LYS A 417 26.33 -28.45 -6.96
N VAL A 418 27.33 -29.18 -7.38
CA VAL A 418 27.28 -30.65 -7.54
C VAL A 418 28.41 -31.27 -6.75
N TYR A 419 28.07 -32.19 -5.87
CA TYR A 419 29.06 -33.01 -5.20
C TYR A 419 29.39 -34.23 -6.08
N VAL A 420 30.63 -34.34 -6.49
CA VAL A 420 31.15 -35.51 -7.20
C VAL A 420 31.68 -36.47 -6.14
N LYS A 421 31.21 -37.73 -6.15
CA LYS A 421 31.64 -38.79 -5.22
C LYS A 421 32.90 -39.48 -5.76
#